data_5f22189c90bd3a6160e6a7f253b451fa
#
_entry.id   5f22189c90bd3a6160e6a7f253b451fa
#
_cell.length_a   1.000
_cell.length_b   1.000
_cell.length_c   1.000
_cell.angle_alpha   90.00
_cell.angle_beta   90.00
_cell.angle_gamma   90.00
#
_symmetry.space_group_name_H-M   'P 1'
#
loop_
_entity.id
_entity.type
_entity.pdbx_description
1 polymer ?
#
loop_
_entity_poly.entity_id
_entity_poly.type
_entity_poly.pdbx_seq_one_letter_code
_entity_poly.pdbx_strand_id
1 'polypeptide(L)'
;MEILHQYYYRQGVAATKAVFYTILSVIFVALGVYSFIHWELSFMFHDWHGYVILIVYGLMTLALILSAIESFRKAAKARHGIPAFAVGADCFIFYDKDGLATTIPFADCKQVRFKTTMQFRVPTLRLIVKYHERKDPENTLRFEVGLSELDRPAKEIDKQLKNVYRKYKKASADQ
;
A
#
# COMPACT_ATOMS: atom_id res chain seq x y z
N MET A 1 -18.28 -19.38 -4.47
CA MET A 1 -18.04 -17.97 -4.06
C MET A 1 -18.11 -17.13 -5.31
N GLU A 2 -19.06 -16.20 -5.39
CA GLU A 2 -19.26 -15.35 -6.56
C GLU A 2 -18.42 -14.09 -6.40
N ILE A 3 -17.50 -13.85 -7.35
CA ILE A 3 -16.70 -12.63 -7.41
C ILE A 3 -17.49 -11.58 -8.20
N LEU A 4 -17.85 -10.48 -7.54
CA LEU A 4 -18.63 -9.41 -8.17
C LEU A 4 -17.74 -8.42 -8.91
N HIS A 5 -16.60 -8.03 -8.33
CA HIS A 5 -15.67 -7.07 -8.89
C HIS A 5 -14.23 -7.46 -8.62
N GLN A 6 -13.35 -7.23 -9.63
CA GLN A 6 -11.90 -7.37 -9.51
C GLN A 6 -11.25 -6.03 -9.86
N TYR A 7 -10.19 -5.69 -9.14
CA TYR A 7 -9.45 -4.44 -9.32
C TYR A 7 -7.97 -4.73 -9.49
N TYR A 8 -7.38 -4.15 -10.52
CA TYR A 8 -6.00 -4.37 -10.89
C TYR A 8 -5.18 -3.11 -10.69
N TYR A 9 -3.88 -3.26 -10.43
CA TYR A 9 -2.98 -2.12 -10.46
C TYR A 9 -2.83 -1.60 -11.90
N ARG A 10 -2.80 -0.27 -12.04
CA ARG A 10 -2.53 0.37 -13.33
C ARG A 10 -1.05 0.20 -13.66
N GLN A 11 -0.72 -0.63 -14.66
CA GLN A 11 0.65 -1.02 -15.01
C GLN A 11 1.56 0.18 -15.24
N GLY A 12 1.14 1.17 -16.04
CA GLY A 12 1.94 2.35 -16.32
C GLY A 12 2.28 3.15 -15.06
N VAL A 13 1.31 3.37 -14.17
CA VAL A 13 1.53 4.12 -12.91
C VAL A 13 2.48 3.39 -11.97
N ALA A 14 2.30 2.07 -11.80
CA ALA A 14 3.16 1.28 -10.94
C ALA A 14 4.60 1.21 -11.47
N ALA A 15 4.79 1.01 -12.78
CA ALA A 15 6.09 0.99 -13.41
C ALA A 15 6.82 2.33 -13.32
N THR A 16 6.13 3.44 -13.63
CA THR A 16 6.69 4.79 -13.53
C THR A 16 7.14 5.11 -12.10
N LYS A 17 6.32 4.76 -11.10
CA LYS A 17 6.70 4.93 -9.68
C LYS A 17 7.91 4.08 -9.31
N ALA A 18 7.98 2.83 -9.78
CA ALA A 18 9.11 1.94 -9.51
C ALA A 18 10.42 2.56 -10.05
N VAL A 19 10.43 3.00 -11.30
CA VAL A 19 11.59 3.66 -11.91
C VAL A 19 11.96 4.94 -11.17
N PHE A 20 10.97 5.79 -10.87
CA PHE A 20 11.21 7.05 -10.16
C PHE A 20 11.86 6.84 -8.78
N TYR A 21 11.29 5.95 -7.96
CA TYR A 21 11.87 5.68 -6.63
C TYR A 21 13.23 5.01 -6.71
N THR A 22 13.49 4.19 -7.73
CA THR A 22 14.81 3.60 -7.95
C THR A 22 15.84 4.66 -8.28
N ILE A 23 15.55 5.53 -9.24
CA ILE A 23 16.46 6.64 -9.61
C ILE A 23 16.73 7.50 -8.38
N LEU A 24 15.69 7.88 -7.64
CA LEU A 24 15.82 8.71 -6.45
C LEU A 24 16.66 8.01 -5.36
N SER A 25 16.46 6.72 -5.15
CA SER A 25 17.26 5.92 -4.21
C SER A 25 18.73 5.88 -4.61
N VAL A 26 19.03 5.67 -5.89
CA VAL A 26 20.42 5.67 -6.39
C VAL A 26 21.08 7.02 -6.19
N ILE A 27 20.38 8.13 -6.50
CA ILE A 27 20.89 9.49 -6.28
C ILE A 27 21.19 9.71 -4.79
N PHE A 28 20.27 9.33 -3.90
CA PHE A 28 20.47 9.47 -2.45
C PHE A 28 21.67 8.66 -1.98
N VAL A 29 21.77 7.40 -2.37
CA VAL A 29 22.94 6.57 -2.01
C VAL A 29 24.24 7.19 -2.53
N ALA A 30 24.28 7.62 -3.79
CA ALA A 30 25.46 8.25 -4.38
C ALA A 30 25.86 9.53 -3.65
N LEU A 31 24.89 10.39 -3.31
CA LEU A 31 25.14 11.61 -2.51
C LEU A 31 25.66 11.27 -1.12
N GLY A 32 25.13 10.23 -0.47
CA GLY A 32 25.61 9.78 0.83
C GLY A 32 27.04 9.28 0.78
N VAL A 33 27.38 8.46 -0.21
CA VAL A 33 28.74 7.96 -0.43
C VAL A 33 29.69 9.12 -0.75
N TYR A 34 29.29 10.05 -1.64
CA TYR A 34 30.07 11.22 -1.97
C TYR A 34 30.35 12.09 -0.74
N SER A 35 29.32 12.38 0.06
CA SER A 35 29.46 13.15 1.29
C SER A 35 30.35 12.45 2.31
N PHE A 36 30.28 11.13 2.40
CA PHE A 36 31.12 10.32 3.29
C PHE A 36 32.60 10.37 2.88
N ILE A 37 32.90 10.39 1.58
CA ILE A 37 34.29 10.39 1.07
C ILE A 37 34.90 11.80 1.14
N HIS A 38 34.13 12.84 0.84
CA HIS A 38 34.65 14.19 0.65
C HIS A 38 34.45 15.11 1.86
N TRP A 39 33.60 14.76 2.77
CA TRP A 39 33.46 15.53 3.99
C TRP A 39 34.42 14.98 5.03
N GLU A 40 35.26 15.86 5.60
CA GLU A 40 36.07 15.51 6.76
C GLU A 40 35.10 15.03 7.84
N LEU A 41 35.05 13.73 8.03
CA LEU A 41 34.19 13.03 9.01
C LEU A 41 34.32 13.62 10.43
N SER A 42 35.45 14.26 10.74
CA SER A 42 35.71 14.94 12.00
C SER A 42 34.67 16.02 12.35
N PHE A 43 34.14 16.75 11.34
CA PHE A 43 33.15 17.81 11.59
C PHE A 43 31.74 17.26 11.87
N MET A 44 31.35 16.18 11.19
CA MET A 44 30.01 15.57 11.38
C MET A 44 29.87 14.84 12.72
N PHE A 45 30.96 14.30 13.25
CA PHE A 45 30.92 13.52 14.51
C PHE A 45 31.30 14.34 15.75
N HIS A 46 31.59 15.63 15.62
CA HIS A 46 31.92 16.49 16.77
C HIS A 46 30.67 16.94 17.53
N ASP A 47 29.54 17.10 16.82
CA ASP A 47 28.28 17.56 17.41
C ASP A 47 27.16 16.52 17.25
N TRP A 48 26.28 16.44 18.25
CA TRP A 48 25.10 15.59 18.21
C TRP A 48 24.19 15.85 16.99
N HIS A 49 24.20 17.05 16.44
CA HIS A 49 23.47 17.42 15.24
C HIS A 49 23.91 16.61 14.00
N GLY A 50 25.19 16.27 13.89
CA GLY A 50 25.70 15.45 12.79
C GLY A 50 25.13 14.03 12.82
N TYR A 51 25.02 13.44 13.99
CA TYR A 51 24.39 12.12 14.15
C TYR A 51 22.91 12.13 13.78
N VAL A 52 22.17 13.19 14.17
CA VAL A 52 20.75 13.34 13.82
C VAL A 52 20.57 13.43 12.31
N ILE A 53 21.39 14.23 11.63
CA ILE A 53 21.36 14.36 10.16
C ILE A 53 21.61 13.02 9.49
N LEU A 54 22.61 12.25 9.96
CA LEU A 54 22.94 10.93 9.41
C LEU A 54 21.82 9.91 9.61
N ILE A 55 21.20 9.91 10.79
CA ILE A 55 20.05 9.04 11.08
C ILE A 55 18.87 9.40 10.17
N VAL A 56 18.51 10.67 10.06
CA VAL A 56 17.41 11.14 9.21
C VAL A 56 17.66 10.78 7.75
N TYR A 57 18.89 10.99 7.27
CA TYR A 57 19.30 10.66 5.91
C TYR A 57 19.20 9.15 5.65
N GLY A 58 19.68 8.32 6.57
CA GLY A 58 19.58 6.87 6.50
C GLY A 58 18.13 6.38 6.47
N LEU A 59 17.27 6.94 7.32
CA LEU A 59 15.83 6.62 7.35
C LEU A 59 15.13 7.03 6.05
N MET A 60 15.46 8.18 5.48
CA MET A 60 14.90 8.62 4.20
C MET A 60 15.34 7.70 3.05
N THR A 61 16.63 7.34 3.00
CA THR A 61 17.16 6.42 1.99
C THR A 61 16.48 5.05 2.09
N LEU A 62 16.34 4.51 3.30
CA LEU A 62 15.64 3.25 3.55
C LEU A 62 14.17 3.33 3.09
N ALA A 63 13.46 4.40 3.41
CA ALA A 63 12.08 4.62 3.00
C ALA A 63 11.93 4.65 1.46
N LEU A 64 12.87 5.26 0.75
CA LEU A 64 12.89 5.29 -0.72
C LEU A 64 13.12 3.89 -1.30
N ILE A 65 14.05 3.11 -0.77
CA ILE A 65 14.32 1.74 -1.20
C ILE A 65 13.08 0.86 -0.98
N LEU A 66 12.46 0.92 0.20
CA LEU A 66 11.24 0.17 0.49
C LEU A 66 10.09 0.58 -0.46
N SER A 67 9.95 1.86 -0.77
CA SER A 67 8.96 2.37 -1.73
C SER A 67 9.22 1.88 -3.15
N ALA A 68 10.48 1.77 -3.56
CA ALA A 68 10.87 1.19 -4.84
C ALA A 68 10.47 -0.29 -4.90
N ILE A 69 10.84 -1.09 -3.89
CA ILE A 69 10.51 -2.52 -3.82
C ILE A 69 8.98 -2.73 -3.88
N GLU A 70 8.21 -1.96 -3.11
CA GLU A 70 6.74 -2.05 -3.14
C GLU A 70 6.17 -1.70 -4.52
N SER A 71 6.70 -0.67 -5.16
CA SER A 71 6.27 -0.26 -6.50
C SER A 71 6.59 -1.31 -7.57
N PHE A 72 7.76 -1.97 -7.49
CA PHE A 72 8.10 -3.10 -8.35
C PHE A 72 7.15 -4.29 -8.15
N ARG A 73 6.82 -4.62 -6.91
CA ARG A 73 5.85 -5.68 -6.61
C ARG A 73 4.48 -5.39 -7.23
N LYS A 74 3.99 -4.14 -7.15
CA LYS A 74 2.73 -3.71 -7.78
C LYS A 74 2.82 -3.77 -9.30
N ALA A 75 3.94 -3.35 -9.88
CA ALA A 75 4.18 -3.43 -11.33
C ALA A 75 4.21 -4.88 -11.83
N ALA A 76 4.85 -5.78 -11.08
CA ALA A 76 4.88 -7.21 -11.39
C ALA A 76 3.46 -7.81 -11.36
N LYS A 77 2.66 -7.53 -10.30
CA LYS A 77 1.26 -7.96 -10.24
C LYS A 77 0.47 -7.47 -11.46
N ALA A 78 0.59 -6.18 -11.79
CA ALA A 78 -0.09 -5.62 -12.95
C ALA A 78 0.31 -6.32 -14.26
N ARG A 79 1.60 -6.63 -14.43
CA ARG A 79 2.13 -7.32 -15.61
C ARG A 79 1.63 -8.76 -15.74
N HIS A 80 1.50 -9.46 -14.61
CA HIS A 80 1.02 -10.86 -14.57
C HIS A 80 -0.50 -10.98 -14.50
N GLY A 81 -1.24 -9.87 -14.56
CA GLY A 81 -2.70 -9.88 -14.47
C GLY A 81 -3.22 -10.36 -13.10
N ILE A 82 -2.41 -10.23 -12.05
CA ILE A 82 -2.82 -10.58 -10.69
C ILE A 82 -3.61 -9.41 -10.10
N PRO A 83 -4.88 -9.61 -9.67
CA PRO A 83 -5.66 -8.55 -9.06
C PRO A 83 -4.98 -7.99 -7.81
N ALA A 84 -5.16 -6.71 -7.54
CA ALA A 84 -4.78 -6.11 -6.27
C ALA A 84 -5.68 -6.66 -5.15
N PHE A 85 -6.99 -6.65 -5.42
CA PHE A 85 -8.01 -7.28 -4.60
C PHE A 85 -9.28 -7.51 -5.43
N ALA A 86 -10.15 -8.36 -4.91
CA ALA A 86 -11.50 -8.58 -5.44
C ALA A 86 -12.53 -8.47 -4.33
N VAL A 87 -13.79 -8.29 -4.73
CA VAL A 87 -14.93 -8.22 -3.83
C VAL A 87 -15.96 -9.23 -4.27
N GLY A 88 -16.32 -10.14 -3.37
CA GLY A 88 -17.44 -11.06 -3.50
C GLY A 88 -18.73 -10.49 -2.91
N ALA A 89 -19.75 -11.30 -2.89
CA ALA A 89 -21.04 -10.92 -2.31
C ALA A 89 -20.95 -10.72 -0.78
N ASP A 90 -20.08 -11.47 -0.10
CA ASP A 90 -19.95 -11.58 1.35
C ASP A 90 -18.52 -11.44 1.89
N CYS A 91 -17.53 -11.15 1.02
CA CYS A 91 -16.13 -11.12 1.40
C CYS A 91 -15.29 -10.15 0.59
N PHE A 92 -14.13 -9.79 1.16
CA PHE A 92 -12.98 -9.25 0.44
C PHE A 92 -11.99 -10.38 0.13
N ILE A 93 -11.34 -10.30 -1.04
CA ILE A 93 -10.29 -11.23 -1.45
C ILE A 93 -9.06 -10.40 -1.80
N PHE A 94 -7.99 -10.61 -1.06
CA PHE A 94 -6.72 -9.95 -1.29
C PHE A 94 -5.71 -10.93 -1.86
N TYR A 95 -4.97 -10.50 -2.85
CA TYR A 95 -3.96 -11.33 -3.48
C TYR A 95 -2.56 -10.87 -3.03
N ASP A 96 -1.72 -11.81 -2.63
CA ASP A 96 -0.33 -11.52 -2.31
C ASP A 96 0.53 -11.39 -3.58
N LYS A 97 1.85 -11.29 -3.41
CA LYS A 97 2.81 -11.15 -4.53
C LYS A 97 2.81 -12.37 -5.47
N ASP A 98 2.49 -13.53 -4.96
CA ASP A 98 2.52 -14.81 -5.69
C ASP A 98 1.13 -15.18 -6.24
N GLY A 99 0.13 -14.31 -6.05
CA GLY A 99 -1.24 -14.52 -6.50
C GLY A 99 -2.07 -15.38 -5.55
N LEU A 100 -1.53 -15.73 -4.37
CA LEU A 100 -2.30 -16.44 -3.35
C LEU A 100 -3.39 -15.54 -2.79
N ALA A 101 -4.62 -16.06 -2.77
CA ALA A 101 -5.78 -15.32 -2.34
C ALA A 101 -6.03 -15.49 -0.84
N THR A 102 -6.11 -14.38 -0.12
CA THR A 102 -6.59 -14.35 1.27
C THR A 102 -8.02 -13.82 1.28
N THR A 103 -8.96 -14.66 1.67
CA THR A 103 -10.39 -14.31 1.75
C THR A 103 -10.75 -13.84 3.16
N ILE A 104 -11.34 -12.66 3.25
CA ILE A 104 -11.78 -12.04 4.50
C ILE A 104 -13.29 -11.86 4.42
N PRO A 105 -14.10 -12.70 5.13
CA PRO A 105 -15.56 -12.53 5.19
C PRO A 105 -15.93 -11.17 5.77
N PHE A 106 -17.02 -10.59 5.30
CA PHE A 106 -17.50 -9.31 5.84
C PHE A 106 -17.91 -9.44 7.32
N ALA A 107 -18.32 -10.63 7.75
CA ALA A 107 -18.62 -10.93 9.15
C ALA A 107 -17.40 -10.75 10.06
N ASP A 108 -16.20 -11.10 9.57
CA ASP A 108 -14.95 -11.00 10.33
C ASP A 108 -14.37 -9.57 10.28
N CYS A 109 -14.95 -8.67 9.47
CA CYS A 109 -14.50 -7.30 9.34
C CYS A 109 -14.97 -6.44 10.53
N LYS A 110 -14.04 -6.08 11.42
CA LYS A 110 -14.30 -5.12 12.50
C LYS A 110 -14.58 -3.72 11.98
N GLN A 111 -13.86 -3.31 10.95
CA GLN A 111 -13.93 -1.97 10.40
C GLN A 111 -13.52 -1.91 8.93
N VAL A 112 -14.37 -1.30 8.11
CA VAL A 112 -14.06 -0.92 6.73
C VAL A 112 -14.11 0.59 6.63
N ARG A 113 -12.97 1.21 6.33
CA ARG A 113 -12.85 2.67 6.20
C ARG A 113 -12.24 3.08 4.86
N PHE A 114 -12.79 4.16 4.33
CA PHE A 114 -12.21 4.89 3.21
C PHE A 114 -11.58 6.15 3.77
N LYS A 115 -10.25 6.25 3.69
CA LYS A 115 -9.49 7.38 4.21
C LYS A 115 -8.79 8.10 3.07
N THR A 116 -9.03 9.40 2.95
CA THR A 116 -8.20 10.25 2.09
C THR A 116 -6.94 10.64 2.86
N THR A 117 -5.79 10.30 2.31
CA THR A 117 -4.48 10.71 2.83
C THR A 117 -3.80 11.59 1.80
N MET A 118 -3.10 12.62 2.25
CA MET A 118 -2.27 13.44 1.38
C MET A 118 -0.91 12.77 1.22
N GLN A 119 -0.55 12.42 -0.01
CA GLN A 119 0.77 11.91 -0.34
C GLN A 119 1.38 12.85 -1.39
N PHE A 120 2.47 13.53 -1.04
CA PHE A 120 3.11 14.54 -1.89
C PHE A 120 2.12 15.58 -2.44
N ARG A 121 1.25 16.13 -1.59
CA ARG A 121 0.16 17.07 -1.92
C ARG A 121 -0.92 16.52 -2.86
N VAL A 122 -0.90 15.24 -3.18
CA VAL A 122 -1.94 14.58 -3.96
C VAL A 122 -2.88 13.84 -3.03
N PRO A 123 -4.19 14.12 -3.07
CA PRO A 123 -5.16 13.36 -2.28
C PRO A 123 -5.25 11.93 -2.79
N THR A 124 -4.90 10.98 -1.93
CA THR A 124 -4.92 9.55 -2.24
C THR A 124 -6.00 8.88 -1.41
N LEU A 125 -6.98 8.29 -2.05
CA LEU A 125 -8.02 7.52 -1.37
C LEU A 125 -7.50 6.11 -1.10
N ARG A 126 -7.63 5.66 0.16
CA ARG A 126 -7.20 4.33 0.62
C ARG A 126 -8.37 3.57 1.21
N LEU A 127 -8.48 2.30 0.85
CA LEU A 127 -9.33 1.32 1.54
C LEU A 127 -8.53 0.72 2.69
N ILE A 128 -9.08 0.80 3.89
CA ILE A 128 -8.50 0.18 5.10
C ILE A 128 -9.52 -0.80 5.64
N VAL A 129 -9.15 -2.08 5.69
CA VAL A 129 -9.94 -3.16 6.27
C VAL A 129 -9.23 -3.67 7.50
N LYS A 130 -9.89 -3.57 8.66
CA LYS A 130 -9.45 -4.23 9.89
C LYS A 130 -10.34 -5.43 10.13
N TYR A 131 -9.74 -6.57 10.39
CA TYR A 131 -10.46 -7.83 10.59
C TYR A 131 -9.82 -8.67 11.69
N HIS A 132 -10.61 -9.56 12.27
CA HIS A 132 -10.12 -10.51 13.25
C HIS A 132 -9.54 -11.73 12.54
N GLU A 133 -8.43 -12.21 13.04
CA GLU A 133 -7.90 -13.49 12.58
C GLU A 133 -8.76 -14.63 13.16
N ARG A 134 -9.22 -15.57 12.30
CA ARG A 134 -10.05 -16.70 12.77
C ARG A 134 -9.38 -17.58 13.81
N LYS A 135 -8.04 -17.66 13.79
CA LYS A 135 -7.25 -18.47 14.73
C LYS A 135 -7.00 -17.75 16.06
N ASP A 136 -7.01 -16.42 16.04
CA ASP A 136 -6.77 -15.56 17.20
C ASP A 136 -7.70 -14.33 17.12
N PRO A 137 -8.91 -14.40 17.72
CA PRO A 137 -9.89 -13.31 17.67
C PRO A 137 -9.42 -12.01 18.36
N GLU A 138 -8.43 -12.07 19.24
CA GLU A 138 -7.85 -10.91 19.89
C GLU A 138 -6.92 -10.16 18.94
N ASN A 139 -6.31 -10.87 18.00
CA ASN A 139 -5.42 -10.29 17.01
C ASN A 139 -6.22 -9.61 15.90
N THR A 140 -6.07 -8.28 15.81
CA THR A 140 -6.70 -7.46 14.75
C THR A 140 -5.69 -7.19 13.66
N LEU A 141 -5.86 -7.82 12.53
CA LEU A 141 -5.06 -7.59 11.33
C LEU A 141 -5.60 -6.40 10.53
N ARG A 142 -4.70 -5.74 9.80
CA ARG A 142 -5.04 -4.59 8.95
C ARG A 142 -4.58 -4.85 7.53
N PHE A 143 -5.49 -4.67 6.60
CA PHE A 143 -5.20 -4.62 5.17
C PHE A 143 -5.44 -3.22 4.62
N GLU A 144 -4.54 -2.73 3.75
CA GLU A 144 -4.63 -1.38 3.18
C GLU A 144 -4.29 -1.39 1.69
N VAL A 145 -5.15 -0.77 0.88
CA VAL A 145 -4.95 -0.61 -0.57
C VAL A 145 -5.18 0.83 -0.99
N GLY A 146 -4.24 1.39 -1.77
CA GLY A 146 -4.39 2.68 -2.41
C GLY A 146 -5.28 2.58 -3.65
N LEU A 147 -6.48 3.15 -3.59
CA LEU A 147 -7.46 3.07 -4.69
C LEU A 147 -7.07 3.92 -5.91
N SER A 148 -6.27 4.96 -5.73
CA SER A 148 -5.79 5.82 -6.82
C SER A 148 -4.78 5.13 -7.76
N GLU A 149 -4.23 4.00 -7.35
CA GLU A 149 -3.25 3.22 -8.14
C GLU A 149 -3.91 2.12 -8.98
N LEU A 150 -5.23 1.97 -8.86
CA LEU A 150 -5.98 0.93 -9.54
C LEU A 150 -6.42 1.36 -10.95
N ASP A 151 -6.88 0.38 -11.71
CA ASP A 151 -7.32 0.51 -13.09
C ASP A 151 -8.57 1.39 -13.28
N ARG A 152 -9.41 1.51 -12.24
CA ARG A 152 -10.63 2.31 -12.22
C ARG A 152 -10.50 3.57 -11.36
N PRO A 153 -11.31 4.60 -11.61
CA PRO A 153 -11.33 5.79 -10.79
C PRO A 153 -11.66 5.48 -9.32
N ALA A 154 -10.88 6.03 -8.39
CA ALA A 154 -11.03 5.76 -6.96
C ALA A 154 -12.45 6.05 -6.42
N LYS A 155 -13.13 7.07 -6.95
CA LYS A 155 -14.51 7.41 -6.57
C LYS A 155 -15.53 6.34 -7.02
N GLU A 156 -15.30 5.73 -8.18
CA GLU A 156 -16.15 4.65 -8.68
C GLU A 156 -15.98 3.41 -7.82
N ILE A 157 -14.75 3.02 -7.54
CA ILE A 157 -14.41 1.91 -6.64
C ILE A 157 -15.06 2.11 -5.28
N ASP A 158 -14.90 3.29 -4.68
CA ASP A 158 -15.52 3.64 -3.38
C ASP A 158 -17.05 3.46 -3.41
N LYS A 159 -17.71 3.93 -4.47
CA LYS A 159 -19.16 3.79 -4.66
C LYS A 159 -19.59 2.32 -4.78
N GLN A 160 -18.86 1.53 -5.57
CA GLN A 160 -19.14 0.11 -5.76
C GLN A 160 -18.98 -0.68 -4.45
N LEU A 161 -17.87 -0.47 -3.73
CA LEU A 161 -17.59 -1.12 -2.46
C LEU A 161 -18.63 -0.78 -1.38
N LYS A 162 -19.00 0.49 -1.26
CA LYS A 162 -20.05 0.94 -0.34
C LYS A 162 -21.39 0.31 -0.65
N ASN A 163 -21.73 0.14 -1.94
CA ASN A 163 -22.97 -0.49 -2.35
C ASN A 163 -23.00 -1.98 -1.99
N VAL A 164 -21.92 -2.73 -2.27
CA VAL A 164 -21.83 -4.15 -1.93
C VAL A 164 -21.91 -4.34 -0.41
N TYR A 165 -21.14 -3.58 0.34
CA TYR A 165 -21.11 -3.66 1.80
C TYR A 165 -22.45 -3.27 2.45
N ARG A 166 -23.16 -2.29 1.90
CA ARG A 166 -24.51 -1.91 2.35
C ARG A 166 -25.54 -3.01 2.07
N LYS A 167 -25.50 -3.64 0.89
CA LYS A 167 -26.37 -4.77 0.57
C LYS A 167 -26.17 -5.93 1.54
N TYR A 168 -24.91 -6.28 1.81
CA TYR A 168 -24.58 -7.31 2.78
C TYR A 168 -25.14 -6.97 4.17
N LYS A 169 -24.94 -5.74 4.69
CA LYS A 169 -25.46 -5.34 5.99
C LYS A 169 -26.98 -5.40 6.07
N LYS A 170 -27.70 -5.04 5.01
CA LYS A 170 -29.17 -5.20 4.98
C LYS A 170 -29.58 -6.65 5.03
N ALA A 171 -29.00 -7.50 4.19
CA ALA A 171 -29.29 -8.93 4.18
C ALA A 171 -28.98 -9.63 5.51
N SER A 172 -27.93 -9.19 6.21
CA SER A 172 -27.56 -9.71 7.54
C SER A 172 -28.42 -9.17 8.69
N ALA A 173 -29.15 -8.07 8.49
CA ALA A 173 -30.06 -7.52 9.49
C ALA A 173 -31.47 -8.10 9.38
N ASP A 174 -31.81 -8.70 8.24
CA ASP A 174 -33.09 -9.32 7.96
C ASP A 174 -33.12 -10.82 8.31
N GLN A 175 -31.99 -11.37 8.81
CA GLN A 175 -31.84 -12.73 9.32
C GLN A 175 -31.81 -12.74 10.86
#